data_ca23c444582d53c42a2524b2c7d6e3f2
#
_entry.id   ca23c444582d53c42a2524b2c7d6e3f2
#
_cell.length_a   1.000
_cell.length_b   1.000
_cell.length_c   1.000
_cell.angle_alpha   90.00
_cell.angle_beta   90.00
_cell.angle_gamma   90.00
#
_symmetry.space_group_name_H-M   'P 1'
#
loop_
_entity.id
_entity.type
_entity.pdbx_description
1 polymer ?
#
loop_
_entity_poly.entity_id
_entity_poly.type
_entity_poly.pdbx_seq_one_letter_code
_entity_poly.pdbx_strand_id
1 'polypeptide(L)'
;MSTYRTTNVRFFGKGLVLAAALVAGGAFQASAREVVPFKAVAEPGTIVVRTSERHLYLVVGNGEAIRYPVAVGKPGKQWFGSEMVDGKHLRPAWVPPEDVKKDNPNLPEIIQGGAPNNPMGAAALTLSGGKYAIHGTNRPESIGTFASYGCIRMHNEDVADLYERVSVGARVVVSK
;
A
#
# COMPACT_ATOMS: atom_id res chain seq x y z
N MET A 1 -35.69 -73.33 -46.53
CA MET A 1 -36.05 -72.87 -45.19
C MET A 1 -34.71 -72.46 -44.50
N SER A 2 -34.45 -71.18 -44.46
CA SER A 2 -33.19 -70.65 -43.95
C SER A 2 -33.50 -69.69 -42.79
N THR A 3 -33.15 -70.07 -41.59
CA THR A 3 -33.38 -69.33 -40.34
C THR A 3 -32.19 -68.35 -40.06
N TYR A 4 -32.46 -67.10 -40.16
CA TYR A 4 -31.52 -66.04 -39.76
C TYR A 4 -31.57 -65.87 -38.23
N ARG A 5 -30.40 -66.08 -37.57
CA ARG A 5 -30.14 -65.76 -36.17
C ARG A 5 -29.71 -64.31 -36.05
N THR A 6 -30.48 -63.48 -35.42
CA THR A 6 -30.11 -62.11 -35.09
C THR A 6 -29.27 -62.10 -33.79
N THR A 7 -28.00 -61.60 -33.90
CA THR A 7 -27.10 -61.44 -32.75
C THR A 7 -27.23 -59.99 -32.22
N ASN A 8 -27.72 -59.82 -30.98
CA ASN A 8 -27.80 -58.56 -30.30
C ASN A 8 -26.42 -58.17 -29.75
N VAL A 9 -25.81 -57.11 -30.28
CA VAL A 9 -24.57 -56.50 -29.76
C VAL A 9 -24.97 -55.40 -28.76
N ARG A 10 -24.66 -55.64 -27.48
CA ARG A 10 -24.79 -54.64 -26.42
C ARG A 10 -23.57 -53.74 -26.42
N PHE A 11 -23.73 -52.47 -26.80
CA PHE A 11 -22.72 -51.44 -26.60
C PHE A 11 -22.73 -50.97 -25.13
N PHE A 12 -21.71 -51.30 -24.37
CA PHE A 12 -21.41 -50.67 -23.08
C PHE A 12 -20.75 -49.34 -23.34
N GLY A 13 -21.50 -48.26 -23.24
CA GLY A 13 -20.94 -46.89 -23.23
C GLY A 13 -20.24 -46.63 -21.91
N LYS A 14 -18.91 -46.53 -21.95
CA LYS A 14 -18.11 -45.99 -20.82
C LYS A 14 -18.32 -44.48 -20.77
N GLY A 15 -19.16 -44.03 -19.85
CA GLY A 15 -19.31 -42.60 -19.56
C GLY A 15 -18.00 -42.03 -18.91
N LEU A 16 -17.35 -41.14 -19.62
CA LEU A 16 -16.19 -40.37 -19.10
C LEU A 16 -16.76 -39.24 -18.23
N VAL A 17 -16.67 -39.37 -16.92
CA VAL A 17 -16.99 -38.31 -15.97
C VAL A 17 -15.82 -37.36 -15.94
N LEU A 18 -15.94 -36.21 -16.61
CA LEU A 18 -14.98 -35.11 -16.52
C LEU A 18 -15.21 -34.38 -15.20
N ALA A 19 -14.42 -34.63 -14.19
CA ALA A 19 -14.39 -33.86 -12.96
C ALA A 19 -13.73 -32.50 -13.24
N ALA A 20 -14.53 -31.44 -13.36
CA ALA A 20 -14.04 -30.07 -13.41
C ALA A 20 -13.57 -29.68 -12.01
N ALA A 21 -12.25 -29.64 -11.79
CA ALA A 21 -11.65 -29.06 -10.60
C ALA A 21 -11.82 -27.54 -10.65
N LEU A 22 -12.74 -26.99 -9.86
CA LEU A 22 -12.80 -25.55 -9.58
C LEU A 22 -11.55 -25.17 -8.76
N VAL A 23 -10.56 -24.57 -9.44
CA VAL A 23 -9.47 -23.88 -8.77
C VAL A 23 -10.09 -22.58 -8.22
N ALA A 24 -10.44 -22.57 -6.95
CA ALA A 24 -10.75 -21.35 -6.21
C ALA A 24 -9.45 -20.53 -6.08
N GLY A 25 -9.17 -19.71 -7.10
CA GLY A 25 -8.13 -18.69 -7.02
C GLY A 25 -8.53 -17.70 -5.94
N GLY A 26 -7.91 -17.79 -4.76
CA GLY A 26 -8.00 -16.76 -3.75
C GLY A 26 -7.47 -15.46 -4.34
N ALA A 27 -8.36 -14.55 -4.72
CA ALA A 27 -7.99 -13.19 -5.03
C ALA A 27 -7.41 -12.59 -3.74
N PHE A 28 -6.08 -12.41 -3.68
CA PHE A 28 -5.48 -11.49 -2.73
C PHE A 28 -6.07 -10.12 -3.07
N GLN A 29 -7.10 -9.73 -2.33
CA GLN A 29 -7.56 -8.35 -2.35
C GLN A 29 -6.42 -7.53 -1.76
N ALA A 30 -5.65 -6.86 -2.62
CA ALA A 30 -4.86 -5.72 -2.18
C ALA A 30 -5.85 -4.81 -1.45
N SER A 31 -5.56 -4.49 -0.19
CA SER A 31 -6.40 -3.60 0.61
C SER A 31 -6.40 -2.23 -0.06
N ALA A 32 -7.35 -2.04 -0.98
CA ALA A 32 -7.51 -0.81 -1.74
C ALA A 32 -7.93 0.32 -0.80
N ARG A 33 -7.56 1.56 -1.14
CA ARG A 33 -8.13 2.74 -0.47
C ARG A 33 -9.65 2.66 -0.48
N GLU A 34 -10.26 3.02 0.63
CA GLU A 34 -11.72 3.01 0.79
C GLU A 34 -12.19 4.18 1.64
N VAL A 35 -13.41 4.64 1.41
CA VAL A 35 -14.08 5.61 2.29
C VAL A 35 -14.65 4.86 3.48
N VAL A 36 -14.29 5.30 4.68
CA VAL A 36 -14.70 4.68 5.94
C VAL A 36 -15.28 5.71 6.91
N PRO A 37 -16.20 5.32 7.80
CA PRO A 37 -16.60 6.15 8.92
C PRO A 37 -15.40 6.50 9.80
N PHE A 38 -15.23 7.78 10.11
CA PHE A 38 -14.09 8.27 10.88
C PHE A 38 -14.53 9.20 12.00
N LYS A 39 -14.56 8.70 13.23
CA LYS A 39 -15.05 9.41 14.43
C LYS A 39 -13.94 10.17 15.16
N ALA A 40 -13.08 10.87 14.47
CA ALA A 40 -12.08 11.74 15.11
C ALA A 40 -12.44 13.20 14.90
N VAL A 41 -12.18 14.03 15.91
CA VAL A 41 -12.31 15.50 15.78
C VAL A 41 -11.08 15.99 15.01
N ALA A 42 -11.24 16.09 13.69
CA ALA A 42 -10.21 16.62 12.80
C ALA A 42 -10.86 17.33 11.62
N GLU A 43 -10.28 18.45 11.21
CA GLU A 43 -10.76 19.22 10.07
C GLU A 43 -10.58 18.45 8.74
N PRO A 44 -11.45 18.61 7.76
CA PRO A 44 -11.25 18.07 6.42
C PRO A 44 -9.89 18.48 5.85
N GLY A 45 -9.22 17.58 5.17
CA GLY A 45 -7.85 17.74 4.69
C GLY A 45 -6.76 17.35 5.69
N THR A 46 -7.11 17.06 6.95
CA THR A 46 -6.16 16.50 7.93
C THR A 46 -5.81 15.06 7.57
N ILE A 47 -4.53 14.76 7.63
CA ILE A 47 -4.01 13.40 7.55
C ILE A 47 -3.85 12.84 8.97
N VAL A 48 -4.42 11.68 9.25
CA VAL A 48 -4.24 10.98 10.52
C VAL A 48 -3.59 9.62 10.26
N VAL A 49 -2.43 9.36 10.86
CA VAL A 49 -1.74 8.07 10.78
C VAL A 49 -1.91 7.35 12.11
N ARG A 50 -2.51 6.16 12.09
CA ARG A 50 -2.59 5.27 13.23
C ARG A 50 -1.57 4.14 13.05
N THR A 51 -0.47 4.23 13.78
CA THR A 51 0.67 3.33 13.57
C THR A 51 0.35 1.89 13.93
N SER A 52 -0.42 1.66 15.00
CA SER A 52 -0.84 0.30 15.41
C SER A 52 -1.73 -0.38 14.36
N GLU A 53 -2.51 0.40 13.63
CA GLU A 53 -3.38 -0.08 12.55
C GLU A 53 -2.62 -0.21 11.21
N ARG A 54 -1.47 0.48 11.07
CA ARG A 54 -0.71 0.65 9.82
C ARG A 54 -1.60 1.21 8.71
N HIS A 55 -2.38 2.22 9.10
CA HIS A 55 -3.27 2.94 8.19
C HIS A 55 -3.07 4.45 8.28
N LEU A 56 -3.25 5.10 7.14
CA LEU A 56 -3.37 6.54 6.99
C LEU A 56 -4.81 6.86 6.62
N TYR A 57 -5.35 7.89 7.23
CA TYR A 57 -6.71 8.39 7.03
C TYR A 57 -6.64 9.84 6.56
N LEU A 58 -7.13 10.13 5.37
CA LEU A 58 -7.37 11.49 4.92
C LEU A 58 -8.81 11.86 5.27
N VAL A 59 -8.98 12.78 6.21
CA VAL A 59 -10.31 13.26 6.63
C VAL A 59 -10.97 14.03 5.50
N VAL A 60 -12.17 13.61 5.07
CA VAL A 60 -12.92 14.26 3.98
C VAL A 60 -14.14 15.05 4.47
N GLY A 61 -14.45 15.00 5.76
CA GLY A 61 -15.62 15.64 6.37
C GLY A 61 -16.78 14.67 6.57
N ASN A 62 -17.90 15.18 7.11
CA ASN A 62 -19.12 14.40 7.35
C ASN A 62 -18.92 13.11 8.18
N GLY A 63 -17.88 13.06 9.01
CA GLY A 63 -17.55 11.87 9.78
C GLY A 63 -16.93 10.74 8.97
N GLU A 64 -16.32 11.06 7.83
CA GLU A 64 -15.68 10.10 6.91
C GLU A 64 -14.22 10.43 6.65
N ALA A 65 -13.45 9.42 6.29
CA ALA A 65 -12.07 9.53 5.80
C ALA A 65 -11.80 8.51 4.70
N ILE A 66 -10.85 8.84 3.82
CA ILE A 66 -10.27 7.88 2.90
C ILE A 66 -9.16 7.15 3.65
N ARG A 67 -9.27 5.84 3.77
CA ARG A 67 -8.29 4.97 4.41
C ARG A 67 -7.32 4.38 3.40
N TYR A 68 -6.01 4.44 3.71
CA TYR A 68 -4.94 3.86 2.92
C TYR A 68 -4.09 2.92 3.78
N PRO A 69 -3.74 1.73 3.30
CA PRO A 69 -2.76 0.89 3.96
C PRO A 69 -1.37 1.53 3.85
N VAL A 70 -0.59 1.48 4.94
CA VAL A 70 0.75 2.08 4.97
C VAL A 70 1.75 1.18 5.69
N ALA A 71 3.06 1.37 5.40
CA ALA A 71 4.10 0.93 6.30
C ALA A 71 4.56 2.09 7.17
N VAL A 72 4.84 1.79 8.44
CA VAL A 72 5.24 2.76 9.46
C VAL A 72 6.60 2.41 10.06
N GLY A 73 7.10 3.24 10.96
CA GLY A 73 8.38 3.04 11.64
C GLY A 73 8.51 1.66 12.29
N LYS A 74 9.64 0.98 12.07
CA LYS A 74 10.02 -0.23 12.82
C LYS A 74 10.13 0.08 14.32
N PRO A 75 10.13 -0.93 15.21
CA PRO A 75 10.32 -0.71 16.65
C PRO A 75 11.52 0.20 16.94
N GLY A 76 11.34 1.21 17.79
CA GLY A 76 12.36 2.22 18.10
C GLY A 76 12.53 3.33 17.06
N LYS A 77 11.82 3.28 15.93
CA LYS A 77 11.81 4.32 14.89
C LYS A 77 10.44 4.95 14.67
N GLN A 78 9.47 4.63 15.51
CA GLN A 78 8.16 5.28 15.50
C GLN A 78 8.25 6.65 16.16
N TRP A 79 7.40 7.56 15.72
CA TRP A 79 7.21 8.87 16.31
C TRP A 79 5.71 9.18 16.40
N PHE A 80 5.36 10.08 17.28
CA PHE A 80 4.00 10.51 17.53
C PHE A 80 3.98 12.02 17.69
N GLY A 81 2.89 12.64 17.27
CA GLY A 81 2.75 14.07 17.34
C GLY A 81 2.06 14.65 16.12
N SER A 82 2.30 15.93 15.87
CA SER A 82 1.66 16.68 14.78
C SER A 82 2.71 17.45 14.00
N GLU A 83 2.66 17.31 12.69
CA GLU A 83 3.47 18.00 11.70
C GLU A 83 2.57 18.61 10.64
N MET A 84 3.13 19.34 9.70
CA MET A 84 2.43 19.82 8.50
C MET A 84 3.15 19.36 7.25
N VAL A 85 2.42 19.18 6.18
CA VAL A 85 3.03 19.00 4.85
C VAL A 85 3.71 20.31 4.47
N ASP A 86 5.01 20.32 4.30
CA ASP A 86 5.81 21.49 3.91
C ASP A 86 6.25 21.47 2.45
N GLY A 87 6.17 20.31 1.78
CA GLY A 87 6.50 20.16 0.38
C GLY A 87 5.83 18.98 -0.29
N LYS A 88 5.67 19.08 -1.62
CA LYS A 88 5.10 18.05 -2.48
C LYS A 88 6.03 17.82 -3.67
N HIS A 89 6.45 16.59 -3.88
CA HIS A 89 7.48 16.24 -4.87
C HIS A 89 7.05 15.01 -5.70
N LEU A 90 7.09 15.14 -7.02
CA LEU A 90 6.88 14.01 -7.94
C LEU A 90 8.23 13.36 -8.25
N ARG A 91 8.28 12.03 -8.09
CA ARG A 91 9.48 11.22 -8.33
C ARG A 91 10.75 11.87 -7.77
N PRO A 92 10.80 12.20 -6.47
CA PRO A 92 11.96 12.89 -5.90
C PRO A 92 13.20 11.99 -5.95
N ALA A 93 14.38 12.61 -6.10
CA ALA A 93 15.63 11.93 -5.80
C ALA A 93 15.68 11.58 -4.31
N TRP A 94 16.41 10.54 -3.95
CA TRP A 94 16.57 10.11 -2.58
C TRP A 94 18.03 10.12 -2.15
N VAL A 95 18.31 10.85 -1.07
CA VAL A 95 19.56 10.82 -0.36
C VAL A 95 19.37 9.98 0.89
N PRO A 96 20.10 8.86 1.08
CA PRO A 96 19.94 8.01 2.24
C PRO A 96 20.23 8.79 3.53
N PRO A 97 19.31 8.82 4.52
CA PRO A 97 19.58 9.35 5.83
C PRO A 97 20.74 8.61 6.52
N GLU A 98 21.45 9.27 7.43
CA GLU A 98 22.60 8.68 8.13
C GLU A 98 22.28 7.35 8.83
N ASP A 99 21.12 7.26 9.49
CA ASP A 99 20.66 6.04 10.15
C ASP A 99 20.50 4.87 9.17
N VAL A 100 20.06 5.18 7.94
CA VAL A 100 19.90 4.17 6.88
C VAL A 100 21.27 3.79 6.32
N LYS A 101 22.18 4.76 6.15
CA LYS A 101 23.57 4.50 5.70
C LYS A 101 24.35 3.66 6.71
N LYS A 102 24.15 3.87 8.02
CA LYS A 102 24.76 3.03 9.07
C LYS A 102 24.38 1.56 8.94
N ASP A 103 23.09 1.30 8.70
CA ASP A 103 22.58 -0.08 8.54
C ASP A 103 22.94 -0.67 7.15
N ASN A 104 23.22 0.19 6.14
CA ASN A 104 23.48 -0.21 4.77
C ASN A 104 24.59 0.67 4.16
N PRO A 105 25.87 0.44 4.50
CA PRO A 105 26.99 1.32 4.13
C PRO A 105 27.29 1.35 2.62
N ASN A 106 26.81 0.35 1.87
CA ASN A 106 27.02 0.25 0.42
C ASN A 106 25.98 1.03 -0.41
N LEU A 107 25.05 1.76 0.23
CA LEU A 107 24.09 2.57 -0.50
C LEU A 107 24.81 3.74 -1.21
N PRO A 108 24.39 4.06 -2.45
CA PRO A 108 24.91 5.24 -3.15
C PRO A 108 24.55 6.52 -2.39
N GLU A 109 25.28 7.59 -2.62
CA GLU A 109 25.00 8.89 -1.99
C GLU A 109 23.64 9.46 -2.40
N ILE A 110 23.22 9.20 -3.63
CA ILE A 110 21.93 9.62 -4.17
C ILE A 110 21.36 8.56 -5.12
N ILE A 111 20.05 8.32 -5.04
CA ILE A 111 19.31 7.57 -6.04
C ILE A 111 18.40 8.55 -6.78
N GLN A 112 18.54 8.61 -8.10
CA GLN A 112 17.80 9.55 -8.93
C GLN A 112 16.29 9.31 -8.88
N GLY A 113 15.54 10.40 -9.05
CA GLY A 113 14.08 10.34 -9.11
C GLY A 113 13.59 9.48 -10.27
N GLY A 114 12.60 8.63 -9.99
CA GLY A 114 12.04 7.71 -10.99
C GLY A 114 12.87 6.45 -11.27
N ALA A 115 14.05 6.31 -10.66
CA ALA A 115 14.81 5.06 -10.78
C ALA A 115 14.03 3.89 -10.12
N PRO A 116 14.03 2.68 -10.70
CA PRO A 116 13.29 1.53 -10.17
C PRO A 116 13.66 1.14 -8.73
N ASN A 117 14.91 1.41 -8.33
CA ASN A 117 15.43 1.16 -7.00
C ASN A 117 15.26 2.34 -6.02
N ASN A 118 14.60 3.43 -6.44
CA ASN A 118 14.38 4.60 -5.58
C ASN A 118 13.27 4.30 -4.54
N PRO A 119 13.58 4.33 -3.24
CA PRO A 119 12.61 3.99 -2.20
C PRO A 119 11.50 5.03 -2.01
N MET A 120 11.61 6.23 -2.59
CA MET A 120 10.57 7.28 -2.50
C MET A 120 9.38 7.01 -3.42
N GLY A 121 9.53 6.16 -4.43
CA GLY A 121 8.45 5.81 -5.34
C GLY A 121 7.94 6.96 -6.21
N ALA A 122 6.62 6.99 -6.42
CA ALA A 122 5.97 7.91 -7.38
C ALA A 122 5.90 9.37 -6.90
N ALA A 123 5.76 9.59 -5.59
CA ALA A 123 5.62 10.92 -5.01
C ALA A 123 6.03 10.93 -3.54
N ALA A 124 6.28 12.13 -3.00
CA ALA A 124 6.50 12.37 -1.59
C ALA A 124 5.85 13.67 -1.11
N LEU A 125 5.34 13.64 0.10
CA LEU A 125 4.90 14.78 0.90
C LEU A 125 5.90 14.91 2.06
N THR A 126 6.74 15.94 2.06
CA THR A 126 7.69 16.20 3.16
C THR A 126 6.98 16.84 4.33
N LEU A 127 7.47 16.61 5.55
CA LEU A 127 6.88 17.09 6.79
C LEU A 127 7.75 18.15 7.46
N SER A 128 7.11 19.11 8.11
CA SER A 128 7.70 20.35 8.65
C SER A 128 8.89 20.14 9.59
N GLY A 129 8.98 19.00 10.26
CA GLY A 129 10.15 18.65 11.06
C GLY A 129 11.41 18.31 10.25
N GLY A 130 11.35 18.29 8.90
CA GLY A 130 12.47 18.00 8.01
C GLY A 130 13.04 16.59 8.09
N LYS A 131 12.45 15.74 8.94
CA LYS A 131 12.97 14.41 9.25
C LYS A 131 12.18 13.29 8.55
N TYR A 132 10.91 13.50 8.33
CA TYR A 132 9.99 12.47 7.84
C TYR A 132 9.23 12.90 6.59
N ALA A 133 8.73 11.93 5.87
CA ALA A 133 7.88 12.12 4.71
C ALA A 133 6.82 11.02 4.63
N ILE A 134 5.73 11.32 3.93
CA ILE A 134 4.77 10.34 3.42
C ILE A 134 5.13 10.13 1.95
N HIS A 135 5.44 8.90 1.52
CA HIS A 135 5.97 8.66 0.18
C HIS A 135 5.58 7.30 -0.38
N GLY A 136 5.77 7.12 -1.67
CA GLY A 136 5.60 5.83 -2.35
C GLY A 136 6.64 4.80 -1.93
N THR A 137 6.81 3.76 -2.71
CA THR A 137 7.79 2.72 -2.38
C THR A 137 8.26 1.98 -3.63
N ASN A 138 9.49 1.46 -3.58
CA ASN A 138 9.98 0.43 -4.49
C ASN A 138 9.83 -0.99 -3.90
N ARG A 139 9.20 -1.11 -2.72
CA ARG A 139 8.97 -2.36 -1.98
C ARG A 139 7.51 -2.46 -1.52
N PRO A 140 6.57 -2.66 -2.46
CA PRO A 140 5.13 -2.68 -2.15
C PRO A 140 4.74 -3.75 -1.13
N GLU A 141 5.48 -4.86 -1.06
CA GLU A 141 5.29 -5.92 -0.07
C GLU A 141 5.53 -5.46 1.39
N SER A 142 6.17 -4.31 1.60
CA SER A 142 6.38 -3.74 2.93
C SER A 142 5.14 -3.02 3.48
N ILE A 143 4.15 -2.71 2.64
CA ILE A 143 2.93 -2.03 3.09
C ILE A 143 2.15 -2.93 4.05
N GLY A 144 1.57 -2.34 5.09
CA GLY A 144 0.91 -3.06 6.18
C GLY A 144 1.86 -3.53 7.29
N THR A 145 3.15 -3.19 7.23
CA THR A 145 4.15 -3.63 8.21
C THR A 145 4.88 -2.48 8.94
N PHE A 146 5.66 -2.82 9.96
CA PHE A 146 6.57 -1.91 10.68
C PHE A 146 7.96 -1.97 10.05
N ALA A 147 8.18 -1.27 8.92
CA ALA A 147 9.35 -1.46 8.07
C ALA A 147 10.24 -0.22 7.87
N SER A 148 9.75 0.98 8.17
CA SER A 148 10.47 2.22 7.87
C SER A 148 11.39 2.68 9.00
N TYR A 149 12.17 3.73 8.72
CA TYR A 149 12.95 4.47 9.72
C TYR A 149 12.17 5.69 10.28
N GLY A 150 10.85 5.68 10.14
CA GLY A 150 9.94 6.71 10.65
C GLY A 150 9.07 7.34 9.57
N CYS A 151 9.47 7.34 8.31
CA CYS A 151 8.63 7.76 7.20
C CYS A 151 7.40 6.85 7.06
N ILE A 152 6.34 7.37 6.46
CA ILE A 152 5.12 6.66 6.16
C ILE A 152 5.17 6.22 4.69
N ARG A 153 5.21 4.91 4.43
CA ARG A 153 5.25 4.36 3.06
C ARG A 153 3.87 3.99 2.59
N MET A 154 3.57 4.31 1.35
CA MET A 154 2.31 3.99 0.67
C MET A 154 2.58 3.21 -0.61
N HIS A 155 1.57 2.53 -1.14
CA HIS A 155 1.60 2.10 -2.54
C HIS A 155 1.75 3.33 -3.45
N ASN A 156 2.35 3.16 -4.62
CA ASN A 156 2.63 4.29 -5.52
C ASN A 156 1.34 4.94 -6.06
N GLU A 157 0.31 4.15 -6.32
CA GLU A 157 -1.02 4.63 -6.71
C GLU A 157 -1.72 5.37 -5.57
N ASP A 158 -1.52 4.96 -4.33
CA ASP A 158 -2.14 5.59 -3.16
C ASP A 158 -1.48 6.92 -2.82
N VAL A 159 -0.15 7.00 -2.87
CA VAL A 159 0.54 8.29 -2.64
C VAL A 159 0.27 9.27 -3.77
N ALA A 160 0.08 8.81 -5.01
CA ALA A 160 -0.31 9.66 -6.12
C ALA A 160 -1.72 10.25 -5.91
N ASP A 161 -2.68 9.43 -5.46
CA ASP A 161 -4.02 9.90 -5.11
C ASP A 161 -4.00 10.88 -3.93
N LEU A 162 -3.24 10.57 -2.87
CA LEU A 162 -3.08 11.45 -1.71
C LEU A 162 -2.42 12.78 -2.12
N TYR A 163 -1.42 12.73 -3.00
CA TYR A 163 -0.74 13.90 -3.54
C TYR A 163 -1.71 14.88 -4.21
N GLU A 164 -2.65 14.40 -5.00
CA GLU A 164 -3.64 15.25 -5.67
C GLU A 164 -4.66 15.89 -4.69
N ARG A 165 -4.97 15.20 -3.59
CA ARG A 165 -5.98 15.64 -2.62
C ARG A 165 -5.45 16.58 -1.56
N VAL A 166 -4.17 16.56 -1.27
CA VAL A 166 -3.56 17.25 -0.12
C VAL A 166 -2.78 18.48 -0.58
N SER A 167 -2.94 19.58 0.13
CA SER A 167 -2.19 20.82 -0.09
C SER A 167 -0.99 20.94 0.86
N VAL A 168 0.01 21.73 0.49
CA VAL A 168 1.02 22.23 1.43
C VAL A 168 0.31 22.99 2.55
N GLY A 169 0.74 22.79 3.80
CA GLY A 169 0.07 23.28 4.99
C GLY A 169 -0.96 22.33 5.60
N ALA A 170 -1.27 21.20 4.94
CA ALA A 170 -2.14 20.18 5.51
C ALA A 170 -1.55 19.61 6.80
N ARG A 171 -2.38 19.47 7.83
CA ARG A 171 -1.99 18.92 9.12
C ARG A 171 -1.83 17.40 9.03
N VAL A 172 -0.77 16.89 9.64
CA VAL A 172 -0.47 15.47 9.77
C VAL A 172 -0.39 15.13 11.26
N VAL A 173 -1.24 14.22 11.72
CA VAL A 173 -1.26 13.74 13.10
C VAL A 173 -0.88 12.26 13.10
N VAL A 174 0.17 11.91 13.84
CA VAL A 174 0.62 10.53 13.98
C VAL A 174 0.37 10.07 15.41
N SER A 175 -0.37 9.00 15.56
CA SER A 175 -0.74 8.37 16.84
C SER A 175 -0.47 6.86 16.82
N LYS A 176 -0.53 6.27 18.01
CA LYS A 176 -0.41 4.81 18.17
C LYS A 176 -1.62 4.07 17.61
#